data_95b22159498a4e7ba525d4fc443c654f
#
_entry.id   95b22159498a4e7ba525d4fc443c654f
#
_cell.length_a   1.000
_cell.length_b   1.000
_cell.length_c   1.000
_cell.angle_alpha   90.00
_cell.angle_beta   90.00
_cell.angle_gamma   90.00
#
_symmetry.space_group_name_H-M   'P 1'
#
loop_
_entity.id
_entity.type
_entity.pdbx_description
1 polymer ?
#
loop_
_entity_poly.entity_id
_entity_poly.type
_entity_poly.pdbx_seq_one_letter_code
_entity_poly.pdbx_strand_id
1 'polypeptide(L)'
;SGAKAAPKFLSKPVITKLATGVRFEVSMSCFPAPTITWYKGSTALSEGGRYTMMKTVDGANYTLIMEISNVSAEDGGGYKVNVKNDQGEGNADLTLNLEG
;
A
#
# COMPACT_ATOMS: atom_id res chain seq x y z
N SER A 1 -25.07 -9.58 -2.50
CA SER A 1 -24.35 -8.91 -3.58
C SER A 1 -24.09 -7.47 -3.20
N GLY A 2 -22.88 -7.04 -3.25
CA GLY A 2 -22.51 -5.67 -2.94
C GLY A 2 -22.73 -4.73 -4.12
N ALA A 3 -22.97 -3.48 -3.83
CA ALA A 3 -23.00 -2.45 -4.84
C ALA A 3 -21.56 -2.21 -5.35
N LYS A 4 -21.41 -2.02 -6.65
CA LYS A 4 -20.11 -1.70 -7.22
C LYS A 4 -19.67 -0.32 -6.75
N ALA A 5 -18.41 -0.20 -6.42
CA ALA A 5 -17.83 1.05 -5.93
C ALA A 5 -16.37 1.15 -6.31
N ALA A 6 -15.98 2.33 -6.75
CA ALA A 6 -14.57 2.62 -7.03
C ALA A 6 -13.77 2.60 -5.72
N PRO A 7 -12.46 2.37 -5.80
CA PRO A 7 -11.62 2.39 -4.61
C PRO A 7 -11.73 3.69 -3.83
N LYS A 8 -11.83 3.56 -2.51
CA LYS A 8 -11.93 4.69 -1.59
C LYS A 8 -11.05 4.40 -0.39
N PHE A 9 -10.16 5.34 -0.07
CA PHE A 9 -9.30 5.19 1.11
C PHE A 9 -10.07 5.64 2.34
N LEU A 10 -9.96 4.83 3.41
CA LEU A 10 -10.77 5.03 4.61
C LEU A 10 -10.04 5.82 5.67
N SER A 11 -8.71 5.88 5.60
CA SER A 11 -7.91 6.60 6.58
C SER A 11 -6.58 6.97 5.94
N LYS A 12 -5.82 7.80 6.65
CA LYS A 12 -4.48 8.12 6.18
C LYS A 12 -3.58 6.90 6.26
N PRO A 13 -2.65 6.74 5.32
CA PRO A 13 -1.68 5.65 5.40
C PRO A 13 -0.87 5.73 6.69
N VAL A 14 -0.51 4.57 7.20
CA VAL A 14 0.27 4.47 8.44
C VAL A 14 1.62 3.83 8.12
N ILE A 15 2.69 4.43 8.64
CA ILE A 15 4.03 3.90 8.51
C ILE A 15 4.51 3.53 9.90
N THR A 16 4.88 2.26 10.09
CA THR A 16 5.37 1.76 11.36
C THR A 16 6.81 1.30 11.17
N LYS A 17 7.72 1.80 12.01
CA LYS A 17 9.10 1.35 11.98
C LYS A 17 9.21 0.04 12.73
N LEU A 18 9.90 -0.92 12.11
CA LEU A 18 10.16 -2.23 12.68
C LEU A 18 11.62 -2.28 13.11
N ALA A 19 12.04 -3.39 13.73
CA ALA A 19 13.41 -3.51 14.23
C ALA A 19 14.45 -3.24 13.13
N THR A 20 14.26 -3.80 11.94
CA THR A 20 15.19 -3.60 10.83
C THR A 20 14.51 -3.13 9.57
N GLY A 21 13.22 -2.80 9.63
CA GLY A 21 12.47 -2.44 8.44
C GLY A 21 11.34 -1.49 8.72
N VAL A 22 10.41 -1.42 7.78
CA VAL A 22 9.22 -0.58 7.92
C VAL A 22 8.01 -1.33 7.39
N ARG A 23 6.84 -0.97 7.91
CA ARG A 23 5.55 -1.47 7.43
C ARG A 23 4.70 -0.29 6.99
N PHE A 24 4.17 -0.38 5.78
CA PHE A 24 3.18 0.56 5.27
C PHE A 24 1.82 -0.12 5.37
N GLU A 25 0.84 0.59 5.88
CA GLU A 25 -0.50 0.04 6.05
C GLU A 25 -1.52 1.05 5.55
N VAL A 26 -2.43 0.59 4.67
CA VAL A 26 -3.41 1.45 4.03
C VAL A 26 -4.76 0.75 4.09
N SER A 27 -5.78 1.46 4.59
CA SER A 27 -7.15 0.92 4.66
C SER A 27 -7.97 1.52 3.54
N MET A 28 -8.74 0.67 2.87
CA MET A 28 -9.56 1.11 1.74
C MET A 28 -10.78 0.22 1.57
N SER A 29 -11.71 0.66 0.75
CA SER A 29 -12.86 -0.17 0.37
C SER A 29 -13.12 -0.03 -1.12
N CYS A 30 -13.63 -1.10 -1.72
CA CYS A 30 -14.09 -1.09 -3.11
C CYS A 30 -14.83 -2.39 -3.41
N PHE A 31 -15.52 -2.42 -4.53
CA PHE A 31 -16.13 -3.63 -5.05
C PHE A 31 -16.35 -3.45 -6.55
N PRO A 32 -15.96 -4.41 -7.40
CA PRO A 32 -15.29 -5.67 -7.09
C PRO A 32 -13.84 -5.50 -6.68
N ALA A 33 -13.16 -6.62 -6.47
CA ALA A 33 -11.79 -6.64 -5.95
C ALA A 33 -10.83 -5.81 -6.79
N PRO A 34 -9.88 -5.12 -6.15
CA PRO A 34 -8.98 -4.23 -6.86
C PRO A 34 -7.72 -4.93 -7.33
N THR A 35 -7.07 -4.33 -8.32
CA THR A 35 -5.69 -4.61 -8.66
C THR A 35 -4.83 -3.62 -7.89
N ILE A 36 -3.85 -4.11 -7.15
CA ILE A 36 -3.03 -3.31 -6.25
C ILE A 36 -1.60 -3.29 -6.76
N THR A 37 -1.02 -2.10 -6.90
CA THR A 37 0.37 -1.94 -7.32
C THR A 37 1.04 -0.95 -6.40
N TRP A 38 2.17 -1.34 -5.83
CA TRP A 38 2.99 -0.47 -4.99
C TRP A 38 4.10 0.11 -5.84
N TYR A 39 4.44 1.38 -5.57
CA TYR A 39 5.49 2.09 -6.31
C TYR A 39 6.45 2.76 -5.33
N LYS A 40 7.71 2.83 -5.74
CA LYS A 40 8.68 3.74 -5.13
C LYS A 40 9.00 4.78 -6.20
N GLY A 41 8.57 6.02 -5.96
CA GLY A 41 8.61 7.03 -7.01
C GLY A 41 7.75 6.59 -8.18
N SER A 42 8.36 6.43 -9.34
CA SER A 42 7.65 5.96 -10.54
C SER A 42 7.93 4.50 -10.86
N THR A 43 8.66 3.79 -9.99
CA THR A 43 9.05 2.41 -10.23
C THR A 43 8.09 1.46 -9.54
N ALA A 44 7.47 0.56 -10.30
CA ALA A 44 6.57 -0.45 -9.74
C ALA A 44 7.40 -1.48 -8.96
N LEU A 45 6.90 -1.86 -7.79
CA LEU A 45 7.55 -2.83 -6.93
C LEU A 45 6.82 -4.15 -7.02
N SER A 46 7.57 -5.25 -6.87
CA SER A 46 7.00 -6.59 -6.87
C SER A 46 7.35 -7.28 -5.57
N GLU A 47 6.51 -8.21 -5.16
CA GLU A 47 6.80 -9.03 -3.99
C GLU A 47 8.04 -9.87 -4.24
N GLY A 48 8.88 -9.98 -3.22
CA GLY A 48 10.10 -10.75 -3.28
C GLY A 48 11.28 -9.94 -2.77
N GLY A 49 12.38 -10.61 -2.50
CA GLY A 49 13.55 -9.94 -1.94
C GLY A 49 13.21 -9.26 -0.63
N ARG A 50 13.40 -7.94 -0.56
CA ARG A 50 13.15 -7.19 0.66
C ARG A 50 11.70 -6.74 0.80
N TYR A 51 10.85 -6.96 -0.20
CA TYR A 51 9.47 -6.49 -0.18
C TYR A 51 8.50 -7.64 0.07
N THR A 52 7.66 -7.49 1.10
CA THR A 52 6.58 -8.44 1.37
C THR A 52 5.27 -7.67 1.29
N MET A 53 4.37 -8.17 0.46
CA MET A 53 3.09 -7.51 0.23
C MET A 53 1.97 -8.42 0.68
N MET A 54 1.05 -7.88 1.47
CA MET A 54 -0.05 -8.62 2.06
C MET A 54 -1.31 -7.81 1.98
N LYS A 55 -2.44 -8.49 2.08
CA LYS A 55 -3.71 -7.79 2.23
C LYS A 55 -4.64 -8.64 3.07
N THR A 56 -5.50 -7.97 3.83
CA THR A 56 -6.61 -8.63 4.48
C THR A 56 -7.89 -8.10 3.87
N VAL A 57 -8.90 -8.96 3.79
CA VAL A 57 -10.15 -8.63 3.11
C VAL A 57 -11.29 -8.97 4.04
N ASP A 58 -12.20 -8.01 4.23
CA ASP A 58 -13.40 -8.20 5.02
C ASP A 58 -14.56 -7.57 4.24
N GLY A 59 -15.25 -8.41 3.46
CA GLY A 59 -16.27 -7.91 2.54
C GLY A 59 -15.65 -6.99 1.50
N ALA A 60 -16.07 -5.72 1.49
CA ALA A 60 -15.51 -4.72 0.59
C ALA A 60 -14.35 -3.95 1.22
N ASN A 61 -13.99 -4.25 2.46
CA ASN A 61 -12.94 -3.52 3.17
C ASN A 61 -11.62 -4.27 3.05
N TYR A 62 -10.57 -3.53 2.73
CA TYR A 62 -9.24 -4.07 2.51
C TYR A 62 -8.26 -3.33 3.39
N THR A 63 -7.30 -4.08 3.96
CA THR A 63 -6.11 -3.50 4.55
C THR A 63 -4.92 -3.96 3.73
N LEU A 64 -4.23 -3.01 3.13
CA LEU A 64 -3.10 -3.28 2.25
C LEU A 64 -1.82 -3.05 3.04
N ILE A 65 -0.92 -4.00 3.04
CA ILE A 65 0.30 -3.95 3.83
C ILE A 65 1.49 -4.23 2.94
N MET A 66 2.52 -3.39 3.05
CA MET A 66 3.81 -3.68 2.44
C MET A 66 4.89 -3.51 3.50
N GLU A 67 5.74 -4.52 3.64
CA GLU A 67 6.88 -4.44 4.55
C GLU A 67 8.17 -4.45 3.75
N ILE A 68 9.09 -3.59 4.15
CA ILE A 68 10.42 -3.52 3.57
C ILE A 68 11.40 -3.93 4.65
N SER A 69 12.19 -4.97 4.37
CA SER A 69 13.19 -5.46 5.33
C SER A 69 14.55 -4.83 5.05
N ASN A 70 15.39 -4.77 6.09
CA ASN A 70 16.76 -4.28 5.97
C ASN A 70 16.82 -2.90 5.33
N VAL A 71 16.00 -1.99 5.86
CA VAL A 71 15.87 -0.64 5.34
C VAL A 71 17.17 0.14 5.52
N SER A 72 17.54 0.90 4.50
CA SER A 72 18.69 1.80 4.54
C SER A 72 18.26 3.19 4.05
N ALA A 73 19.19 4.14 4.10
CA ALA A 73 18.89 5.51 3.70
C ALA A 73 18.37 5.61 2.27
N GLU A 74 18.79 4.70 1.41
CA GLU A 74 18.37 4.69 0.02
C GLU A 74 16.88 4.36 -0.13
N ASP A 75 16.28 3.74 0.86
CA ASP A 75 14.87 3.39 0.81
C ASP A 75 13.97 4.58 1.17
N GLY A 76 14.54 5.67 1.68
CA GLY A 76 13.76 6.85 2.00
C GLY A 76 13.18 7.50 0.75
N GLY A 77 12.10 8.23 0.91
CA GLY A 77 11.47 8.96 -0.17
C GLY A 77 10.00 8.63 -0.32
N GLY A 78 9.46 8.95 -1.50
CA GLY A 78 8.04 8.82 -1.76
C GLY A 78 7.65 7.43 -2.25
N TYR A 79 6.61 6.91 -1.66
CA TYR A 79 5.99 5.66 -2.08
C TYR A 79 4.53 5.91 -2.40
N LYS A 80 3.96 5.06 -3.21
CA LYS A 80 2.57 5.20 -3.61
C LYS A 80 1.97 3.81 -3.76
N VAL A 81 0.71 3.66 -3.37
CA VAL A 81 -0.06 2.47 -3.71
C VAL A 81 -1.18 2.90 -4.65
N ASN A 82 -1.30 2.19 -5.76
CA ASN A 82 -2.36 2.38 -6.74
C ASN A 82 -3.34 1.23 -6.60
N VAL A 83 -4.62 1.55 -6.55
CA VAL A 83 -5.67 0.54 -6.48
C VAL A 83 -6.68 0.85 -7.58
N LYS A 84 -7.09 -0.17 -8.30
CA LYS A 84 -7.94 0.00 -9.46
C LYS A 84 -8.90 -1.16 -9.59
N ASN A 85 -10.18 -0.85 -9.83
CA ASN A 85 -11.14 -1.85 -10.24
C ASN A 85 -11.89 -1.33 -11.45
N ASP A 86 -12.94 -2.02 -11.90
CA ASP A 86 -13.65 -1.61 -13.10
C ASP A 86 -14.53 -0.37 -12.88
N GLN A 87 -14.61 0.13 -11.65
CA GLN A 87 -15.38 1.33 -11.33
C GLN A 87 -14.51 2.57 -11.20
N GLY A 88 -13.19 2.41 -11.10
CA GLY A 88 -12.30 3.54 -10.98
C GLY A 88 -10.96 3.20 -10.37
N GLU A 89 -10.23 4.22 -10.01
CA GLU A 89 -8.84 4.09 -9.59
C GLU A 89 -8.54 5.11 -8.50
N GLY A 90 -7.67 4.74 -7.56
CA GLY A 90 -7.23 5.65 -6.53
C GLY A 90 -5.77 5.42 -6.17
N ASN A 91 -5.15 6.43 -5.57
CA ASN A 91 -3.76 6.35 -5.13
C ASN A 91 -3.66 6.88 -3.71
N ALA A 92 -2.76 6.28 -2.94
CA ALA A 92 -2.40 6.81 -1.63
C ALA A 92 -0.88 6.97 -1.61
N ASP A 93 -0.45 8.11 -1.10
CA ASP A 93 0.98 8.44 -1.05
C ASP A 93 1.51 8.29 0.37
N LEU A 94 2.74 7.78 0.47
CA LEU A 94 3.43 7.65 1.74
C LEU A 94 4.85 8.18 1.55
N THR A 95 5.34 8.91 2.53
CA THR A 95 6.71 9.39 2.50
C THR A 95 7.48 8.73 3.62
N LEU A 96 8.53 7.99 3.27
CA LEU A 96 9.38 7.33 4.26
C LEU A 96 10.53 8.25 4.60
N ASN A 97 10.60 8.64 5.85
CA ASN A 97 11.64 9.52 6.35
C ASN A 97 12.55 8.72 7.30
N LEU A 98 13.80 8.57 6.89
CA LEU A 98 14.77 7.77 7.62
C LEU A 98 15.82 8.61 8.32
N GLU A 99 15.46 9.79 8.76
CA GLU A 99 16.39 10.62 9.53
C GLU A 99 16.74 9.88 10.82
N GLY A 100 18.00 9.77 11.01
CA GLY A 100 18.56 8.96 12.04
C GLY A 100 18.48 9.47 13.43
#